data_c879bf2af51896543f4bdeebeec42930
#
_entry.id   c879bf2af51896543f4bdeebeec42930
#
_cell.length_a   1.000
_cell.length_b   1.000
_cell.length_c   1.000
_cell.angle_alpha   90.00
_cell.angle_beta   90.00
_cell.angle_gamma   90.00
#
_symmetry.space_group_name_H-M   'P 1'
#
loop_
_entity.id
_entity.type
_entity.pdbx_description
1 polymer ?
#
loop_
_entity_poly.entity_id
_entity_poly.type
_entity_poly.pdbx_seq_one_letter_code
_entity_poly.pdbx_strand_id
1 'polypeptide(L)'
;MSEMIYGIHAVQALLERAPERFQEVFILKGREDKRLLPLIHALESQGVVIQLANRQYLDEKSDGAVHQGIIARVKPGRQYQENDLPDLIASLDQPFLLILDGVTDPHNLGACLRSADAAGVHAVIVPKDRSAQLNATAKKVACGAAESVPLIRVTNLARTMRMLQEENIWIVGTAGEADHALYQSKMTGRLALVMGAEGEGMRRLTREHCDELISIPMAGSVSSLNVSVATGICLFEAVRQRS
;
A
#
# COMPACT_ATOMS: atom_id res chain seq x y z
N MET A 1 -4.16 3.18 -22.97
CA MET A 1 -3.14 2.16 -22.62
C MET A 1 -3.82 1.11 -21.78
N SER A 2 -3.34 -0.12 -21.76
CA SER A 2 -3.83 -1.19 -20.87
C SER A 2 -2.71 -1.60 -19.92
N GLU A 3 -3.07 -2.14 -18.77
CA GLU A 3 -2.16 -2.64 -17.75
C GLU A 3 -2.32 -4.15 -17.61
N MET A 4 -1.25 -4.86 -17.29
CA MET A 4 -1.29 -6.29 -17.02
C MET A 4 -1.19 -6.54 -15.53
N ILE A 5 -2.16 -7.27 -14.98
CA ILE A 5 -2.19 -7.73 -13.59
C ILE A 5 -2.07 -9.24 -13.59
N TYR A 6 -1.28 -9.80 -12.68
CA TYR A 6 -1.02 -11.22 -12.62
C TYR A 6 -1.01 -11.77 -11.19
N GLY A 7 -1.45 -13.01 -11.07
CA GLY A 7 -1.61 -13.72 -9.80
C GLY A 7 -3.02 -13.63 -9.21
N ILE A 8 -3.40 -14.70 -8.52
CA ILE A 8 -4.77 -14.90 -8.00
C ILE A 8 -5.21 -13.75 -7.09
N HIS A 9 -4.35 -13.34 -6.15
CA HIS A 9 -4.70 -12.29 -5.18
C HIS A 9 -4.90 -10.92 -5.82
N ALA A 10 -4.04 -10.55 -6.80
CA ALA A 10 -4.16 -9.27 -7.48
C ALA A 10 -5.43 -9.19 -8.34
N VAL A 11 -5.75 -10.28 -9.06
CA VAL A 11 -6.97 -10.35 -9.87
C VAL A 11 -8.21 -10.36 -9.00
N GLN A 12 -8.20 -11.08 -7.88
CA GLN A 12 -9.32 -11.11 -6.93
C GLN A 12 -9.55 -9.73 -6.29
N ALA A 13 -8.51 -9.08 -5.79
CA ALA A 13 -8.61 -7.75 -5.19
C ALA A 13 -9.18 -6.72 -6.16
N LEU A 14 -8.78 -6.78 -7.44
CA LEU A 14 -9.33 -5.90 -8.45
C LEU A 14 -10.79 -6.21 -8.77
N LEU A 15 -11.15 -7.50 -8.85
CA LEU A 15 -12.53 -7.92 -9.13
C LEU A 15 -13.51 -7.42 -8.05
N GLU A 16 -13.10 -7.47 -6.79
CA GLU A 16 -13.90 -7.02 -5.65
C GLU A 16 -14.11 -5.49 -5.63
N ARG A 17 -13.16 -4.72 -6.17
CA ARG A 17 -13.15 -3.25 -6.04
C ARG A 17 -13.51 -2.49 -7.30
N ALA A 18 -13.12 -2.99 -8.48
CA ALA A 18 -13.27 -2.28 -9.74
C ALA A 18 -13.41 -3.27 -10.92
N PRO A 19 -14.47 -4.11 -10.93
CA PRO A 19 -14.68 -5.12 -11.97
C PRO A 19 -14.79 -4.52 -13.38
N GLU A 20 -15.24 -3.28 -13.51
CA GLU A 20 -15.36 -2.55 -14.78
C GLU A 20 -14.02 -2.24 -15.46
N ARG A 21 -12.91 -2.42 -14.76
CA ARG A 21 -11.58 -2.26 -15.33
C ARG A 21 -11.13 -3.46 -16.15
N PHE A 22 -11.71 -4.64 -15.94
CA PHE A 22 -11.33 -5.83 -16.70
C PHE A 22 -11.67 -5.67 -18.17
N GLN A 23 -10.71 -6.04 -19.03
CA GLN A 23 -10.90 -6.13 -20.48
C GLN A 23 -10.95 -7.58 -20.92
N GLU A 24 -9.99 -8.38 -20.45
CA GLU A 24 -9.92 -9.83 -20.67
C GLU A 24 -9.03 -10.49 -19.62
N VAL A 25 -9.25 -11.78 -19.40
CA VAL A 25 -8.46 -12.59 -18.47
C VAL A 25 -7.95 -13.84 -19.20
N PHE A 26 -6.69 -14.15 -18.98
CA PHE A 26 -6.01 -15.33 -19.51
C PHE A 26 -5.75 -16.33 -18.38
N ILE A 27 -6.16 -17.58 -18.60
CA ILE A 27 -6.04 -18.67 -17.63
C ILE A 27 -5.23 -19.80 -18.25
N LEU A 28 -4.35 -20.38 -17.45
CA LEU A 28 -3.53 -21.52 -17.87
C LEU A 28 -4.42 -22.72 -18.22
N LYS A 29 -4.33 -23.18 -19.45
CA LYS A 29 -5.06 -24.35 -19.95
C LYS A 29 -4.69 -25.61 -19.14
N GLY A 30 -5.70 -26.37 -18.72
CA GLY A 30 -5.52 -27.64 -18.00
C GLY A 30 -5.16 -27.50 -16.53
N ARG A 31 -5.24 -26.29 -15.94
CA ARG A 31 -5.02 -26.09 -14.51
C ARG A 31 -6.35 -26.21 -13.74
N GLU A 32 -6.47 -27.30 -13.00
CA GLU A 32 -7.55 -27.50 -12.01
C GLU A 32 -7.06 -27.03 -10.63
N ASP A 33 -7.19 -25.75 -10.33
CA ASP A 33 -6.84 -25.19 -9.01
C ASP A 33 -8.15 -24.80 -8.29
N LYS A 34 -8.41 -25.43 -7.14
CA LYS A 34 -9.61 -25.15 -6.32
C LYS A 34 -9.74 -23.69 -5.92
N ARG A 35 -8.64 -22.94 -5.87
CA ARG A 35 -8.65 -21.49 -5.55
C ARG A 35 -8.99 -20.63 -6.76
N LEU A 36 -8.75 -21.15 -7.98
CA LEU A 36 -8.97 -20.42 -9.22
C LEU A 36 -10.41 -20.54 -9.69
N LEU A 37 -11.08 -21.67 -9.45
CA LEU A 37 -12.47 -21.90 -9.89
C LEU A 37 -13.48 -20.86 -9.37
N PRO A 38 -13.51 -20.50 -8.08
CA PRO A 38 -14.42 -19.46 -7.59
C PRO A 38 -14.16 -18.10 -8.24
N LEU A 39 -12.89 -17.77 -8.49
CA LEU A 39 -12.50 -16.52 -9.15
C LEU A 39 -12.94 -16.49 -10.62
N ILE A 40 -12.82 -17.61 -11.33
CA ILE A 40 -13.31 -17.77 -12.71
C ILE A 40 -14.81 -17.51 -12.75
N HIS A 41 -15.60 -18.18 -11.92
CA HIS A 41 -17.05 -18.01 -11.88
C HIS A 41 -17.43 -16.56 -11.54
N ALA A 42 -16.72 -15.92 -10.62
CA ALA A 42 -16.98 -14.52 -10.29
C ALA A 42 -16.63 -13.57 -11.45
N LEU A 43 -15.56 -13.80 -12.20
CA LEU A 43 -15.21 -13.05 -13.40
C LEU A 43 -16.26 -13.23 -14.51
N GLU A 44 -16.70 -14.46 -14.76
CA GLU A 44 -17.75 -14.77 -15.73
C GLU A 44 -19.07 -14.09 -15.37
N SER A 45 -19.46 -14.09 -14.11
CA SER A 45 -20.67 -13.43 -13.63
C SER A 45 -20.67 -11.92 -13.86
N GLN A 46 -19.49 -11.30 -13.92
CA GLN A 46 -19.27 -9.89 -14.26
C GLN A 46 -19.16 -9.66 -15.79
N GLY A 47 -19.31 -10.70 -16.60
CA GLY A 47 -19.21 -10.61 -18.06
C GLY A 47 -17.78 -10.40 -18.58
N VAL A 48 -16.78 -10.74 -17.78
CA VAL A 48 -15.38 -10.64 -18.20
C VAL A 48 -15.02 -11.75 -19.18
N VAL A 49 -14.39 -11.40 -20.29
CA VAL A 49 -13.95 -12.37 -21.30
C VAL A 49 -12.78 -13.18 -20.76
N ILE A 50 -12.94 -14.51 -20.71
CA ILE A 50 -11.89 -15.44 -20.27
C ILE A 50 -11.36 -16.21 -21.46
N GLN A 51 -10.03 -16.25 -21.59
CA GLN A 51 -9.32 -16.99 -22.62
C GLN A 51 -8.38 -18.03 -21.99
N LEU A 52 -8.36 -19.22 -22.59
CA LEU A 52 -7.39 -20.23 -22.18
C LEU A 52 -6.08 -20.03 -22.93
N ALA A 53 -4.99 -19.96 -22.20
CA ALA A 53 -3.65 -19.74 -22.74
C ALA A 53 -2.67 -20.84 -22.28
N ASN A 54 -1.60 -21.06 -23.05
CA ASN A 54 -0.51 -21.93 -22.64
C ASN A 54 0.44 -21.20 -21.67
N ARG A 55 1.32 -21.96 -21.01
CA ARG A 55 2.25 -21.42 -20.03
C ARG A 55 3.21 -20.40 -20.62
N GLN A 56 3.74 -20.67 -21.81
CA GLN A 56 4.67 -19.76 -22.48
C GLN A 56 4.06 -18.38 -22.71
N TYR A 57 2.81 -18.32 -23.17
CA TYR A 57 2.09 -17.06 -23.36
C TYR A 57 1.94 -16.28 -22.04
N LEU A 58 1.62 -16.98 -20.93
CA LEU A 58 1.49 -16.34 -19.63
C LEU A 58 2.84 -15.85 -19.11
N ASP A 59 3.91 -16.63 -19.25
CA ASP A 59 5.26 -16.25 -18.84
C ASP A 59 5.75 -15.02 -19.62
N GLU A 60 5.53 -14.97 -20.94
CA GLU A 60 5.88 -13.84 -21.79
C GLU A 60 5.10 -12.56 -21.42
N LYS A 61 3.79 -12.68 -21.18
CA LYS A 61 2.93 -11.54 -20.82
C LYS A 61 3.17 -11.00 -19.41
N SER A 62 3.66 -11.83 -18.49
CA SER A 62 4.01 -11.45 -17.13
C SER A 62 5.48 -11.04 -16.97
N ASP A 63 6.25 -11.00 -18.07
CA ASP A 63 7.69 -10.74 -18.04
C ASP A 63 8.42 -11.66 -17.03
N GLY A 64 8.07 -12.95 -17.04
CA GLY A 64 8.61 -13.95 -16.12
C GLY A 64 8.15 -13.83 -14.67
N ALA A 65 7.22 -12.97 -14.36
CA ALA A 65 6.68 -12.86 -12.99
C ALA A 65 5.81 -14.07 -12.62
N VAL A 66 5.66 -14.29 -11.31
CA VAL A 66 4.86 -15.42 -10.78
C VAL A 66 3.37 -15.11 -10.96
N HIS A 67 2.81 -15.55 -12.08
CA HIS A 67 1.41 -15.30 -12.47
C HIS A 67 0.40 -16.29 -11.88
N GLN A 68 0.85 -17.35 -11.23
CA GLN A 68 -0.04 -18.36 -10.59
C GLN A 68 -1.13 -18.91 -11.54
N GLY A 69 -0.89 -18.94 -12.84
CA GLY A 69 -1.81 -19.43 -13.86
C GLY A 69 -2.95 -18.49 -14.27
N ILE A 70 -2.91 -17.22 -13.84
CA ILE A 70 -3.88 -16.21 -14.23
C ILE A 70 -3.21 -14.86 -14.48
N ILE A 71 -3.62 -14.20 -15.58
CA ILE A 71 -3.24 -12.83 -15.96
C ILE A 71 -4.50 -12.10 -16.42
N ALA A 72 -4.64 -10.84 -16.05
CA ALA A 72 -5.71 -9.98 -16.51
C ALA A 72 -5.16 -8.77 -17.26
N ARG A 73 -5.75 -8.45 -18.40
CA ARG A 73 -5.58 -7.17 -19.07
C ARG A 73 -6.69 -6.23 -18.60
N VAL A 74 -6.29 -5.08 -18.09
CA VAL A 74 -7.21 -4.16 -17.42
C VAL A 74 -7.00 -2.72 -17.90
N LYS A 75 -8.04 -1.90 -17.80
CA LYS A 75 -7.88 -0.45 -17.90
C LYS A 75 -7.02 0.04 -16.74
N PRO A 76 -6.12 1.03 -16.94
CA PRO A 76 -5.35 1.61 -15.85
C PRO A 76 -6.27 2.12 -14.74
N GLY A 77 -5.86 1.90 -13.48
CA GLY A 77 -6.55 2.47 -12.34
C GLY A 77 -6.43 3.98 -12.28
N ARG A 78 -7.29 4.62 -11.49
CA ARG A 78 -7.14 6.03 -11.16
C ARG A 78 -5.79 6.21 -10.47
N GLN A 79 -4.93 7.01 -11.08
CA GLN A 79 -3.70 7.43 -10.43
C GLN A 79 -3.99 8.71 -9.63
N TYR A 80 -3.91 8.59 -8.32
CA TYR A 80 -4.06 9.73 -7.44
C TYR A 80 -2.81 10.61 -7.50
N GLN A 81 -3.03 11.92 -7.62
CA GLN A 81 -2.00 12.93 -7.62
C GLN A 81 -2.00 13.69 -6.30
N GLU A 82 -0.94 14.48 -6.04
CA GLU A 82 -0.84 15.34 -4.87
C GLU A 82 -2.09 16.24 -4.69
N ASN A 83 -2.63 16.74 -5.79
CA ASN A 83 -3.82 17.63 -5.78
C ASN A 83 -5.15 16.89 -5.47
N ASP A 84 -5.19 15.58 -5.55
CA ASP A 84 -6.39 14.79 -5.16
C ASP A 84 -6.48 14.56 -3.64
N LEU A 85 -5.39 14.80 -2.91
CA LEU A 85 -5.30 14.46 -1.48
C LEU A 85 -6.30 15.25 -0.61
N PRO A 86 -6.51 16.56 -0.79
CA PRO A 86 -7.49 17.30 -0.01
C PRO A 86 -8.92 16.76 -0.16
N ASP A 87 -9.35 16.48 -1.40
CA ASP A 87 -10.69 15.95 -1.68
C ASP A 87 -10.86 14.54 -1.09
N LEU A 88 -9.82 13.70 -1.18
CA LEU A 88 -9.83 12.37 -0.57
C LEU A 88 -10.02 12.47 0.94
N ILE A 89 -9.28 13.35 1.62
CA ILE A 89 -9.37 13.55 3.07
C ILE A 89 -10.74 14.09 3.46
N ALA A 90 -11.27 15.07 2.71
CA ALA A 90 -12.56 15.67 2.99
C ALA A 90 -13.73 14.67 2.86
N SER A 91 -13.57 13.63 2.06
CA SER A 91 -14.57 12.57 1.88
C SER A 91 -14.62 11.56 3.05
N LEU A 92 -13.69 11.63 4.00
CA LEU A 92 -13.51 10.67 5.09
C LEU A 92 -13.82 11.30 6.44
N ASP A 93 -14.62 10.64 7.26
CA ASP A 93 -14.88 11.06 8.63
C ASP A 93 -13.63 10.94 9.50
N GLN A 94 -13.01 9.78 9.49
CA GLN A 94 -11.79 9.48 10.25
C GLN A 94 -10.65 9.02 9.34
N PRO A 95 -9.99 9.91 8.57
CA PRO A 95 -8.86 9.54 7.73
C PRO A 95 -7.80 8.80 8.53
N PHE A 96 -7.30 7.71 7.94
CA PHE A 96 -6.15 6.95 8.44
C PHE A 96 -5.11 6.86 7.33
N LEU A 97 -4.00 7.56 7.49
CA LEU A 97 -2.98 7.75 6.47
C LEU A 97 -1.64 7.16 6.91
N LEU A 98 -0.85 6.72 5.95
CA LEU A 98 0.54 6.29 6.15
C LEU A 98 1.46 7.18 5.32
N ILE A 99 2.48 7.74 5.93
CA ILE A 99 3.53 8.52 5.28
C ILE A 99 4.83 7.71 5.37
N LEU A 100 5.48 7.47 4.23
CA LEU A 100 6.77 6.79 4.16
C LEU A 100 7.84 7.79 3.73
N ASP A 101 8.71 8.19 4.65
CA ASP A 101 9.77 9.16 4.39
C ASP A 101 11.12 8.47 4.12
N GLY A 102 11.50 8.39 2.85
CA GLY A 102 12.79 7.84 2.45
C GLY A 102 12.85 6.32 2.28
N VAL A 103 11.71 5.64 2.14
CA VAL A 103 11.67 4.20 1.82
C VAL A 103 12.03 4.01 0.35
N THR A 104 13.26 3.57 0.07
CA THR A 104 13.83 3.46 -1.28
C THR A 104 13.83 2.03 -1.83
N ASP A 105 13.67 1.02 -0.99
CA ASP A 105 13.58 -0.37 -1.43
C ASP A 105 12.14 -0.71 -1.88
N PRO A 106 11.97 -1.19 -3.14
CA PRO A 106 10.65 -1.62 -3.64
C PRO A 106 10.01 -2.77 -2.85
N HIS A 107 10.79 -3.66 -2.24
CA HIS A 107 10.27 -4.73 -1.39
C HIS A 107 9.63 -4.14 -0.12
N ASN A 108 10.29 -3.19 0.53
CA ASN A 108 9.76 -2.50 1.70
C ASN A 108 8.52 -1.68 1.34
N LEU A 109 8.52 -0.96 0.22
CA LEU A 109 7.33 -0.24 -0.25
C LEU A 109 6.14 -1.19 -0.46
N GLY A 110 6.36 -2.31 -1.15
CA GLY A 110 5.31 -3.31 -1.39
C GLY A 110 4.77 -3.91 -0.09
N ALA A 111 5.64 -4.25 0.85
CA ALA A 111 5.25 -4.78 2.16
C ALA A 111 4.49 -3.75 3.02
N CYS A 112 4.90 -2.47 2.99
CA CYS A 112 4.17 -1.38 3.66
C CYS A 112 2.78 -1.18 3.05
N LEU A 113 2.64 -1.21 1.71
CA LEU A 113 1.34 -1.13 1.04
C LEU A 113 0.42 -2.28 1.45
N ARG A 114 0.95 -3.51 1.52
CA ARG A 114 0.20 -4.68 1.96
C ARG A 114 -0.28 -4.54 3.41
N SER A 115 0.56 -4.06 4.30
CA SER A 115 0.20 -3.80 5.70
C SER A 115 -0.83 -2.66 5.81
N ALA A 116 -0.68 -1.61 4.98
CA ALA A 116 -1.60 -0.49 4.91
C ALA A 116 -3.01 -0.92 4.46
N ASP A 117 -3.10 -1.76 3.42
CA ASP A 117 -4.37 -2.33 2.97
C ASP A 117 -5.03 -3.16 4.06
N ALA A 118 -4.29 -4.07 4.68
CA ALA A 118 -4.77 -4.93 5.75
C ALA A 118 -5.24 -4.15 6.99
N ALA A 119 -4.64 -2.98 7.26
CA ALA A 119 -5.00 -2.10 8.37
C ALA A 119 -6.12 -1.10 8.04
N GLY A 120 -6.62 -1.06 6.81
CA GLY A 120 -7.65 -0.12 6.38
C GLY A 120 -7.15 1.31 6.20
N VAL A 121 -5.88 1.50 5.85
CA VAL A 121 -5.31 2.80 5.52
C VAL A 121 -5.95 3.34 4.24
N HIS A 122 -6.37 4.60 4.25
CA HIS A 122 -7.06 5.24 3.14
C HIS A 122 -6.13 5.75 2.04
N ALA A 123 -4.89 6.11 2.37
CA ALA A 123 -3.85 6.46 1.41
C ALA A 123 -2.45 6.31 2.00
N VAL A 124 -1.49 5.97 1.13
CA VAL A 124 -0.06 6.00 1.44
C VAL A 124 0.57 7.18 0.70
N ILE A 125 1.30 8.02 1.43
CA ILE A 125 1.93 9.24 0.92
C ILE A 125 3.44 9.04 0.93
N VAL A 126 4.08 9.32 -0.20
CA VAL A 126 5.54 9.24 -0.35
C VAL A 126 6.08 10.48 -1.04
N PRO A 127 7.29 10.94 -0.71
CA PRO A 127 7.94 12.00 -1.49
C PRO A 127 8.27 11.49 -2.91
N LYS A 128 8.30 12.40 -3.90
CA LYS A 128 8.74 12.07 -5.27
C LYS A 128 10.22 11.69 -5.30
N ASP A 129 11.01 12.36 -4.47
CA ASP A 129 12.44 12.13 -4.37
C ASP A 129 12.78 11.17 -3.22
N ARG A 130 13.83 10.36 -3.38
CA ARG A 130 14.31 9.39 -2.39
C ARG A 130 13.22 8.42 -1.91
N SER A 131 12.42 7.92 -2.84
CA SER A 131 11.35 6.99 -2.58
C SER A 131 11.31 5.93 -3.68
N ALA A 132 11.02 4.70 -3.31
CA ALA A 132 10.82 3.61 -4.25
C ALA A 132 9.69 3.92 -5.24
N GLN A 133 9.88 3.43 -6.47
CA GLN A 133 8.82 3.45 -7.47
C GLN A 133 7.90 2.25 -7.27
N LEU A 134 6.62 2.43 -7.62
CA LEU A 134 5.65 1.31 -7.67
C LEU A 134 5.92 0.48 -8.94
N ASN A 135 7.06 -0.20 -8.96
CA ASN A 135 7.48 -1.09 -10.04
C ASN A 135 6.89 -2.50 -9.89
N ALA A 136 7.22 -3.40 -10.80
CA ALA A 136 6.74 -4.79 -10.79
C ALA A 136 7.09 -5.52 -9.48
N THR A 137 8.26 -5.27 -8.89
CA THR A 137 8.69 -5.84 -7.62
C THR A 137 7.80 -5.37 -6.47
N ALA A 138 7.58 -4.06 -6.34
CA ALA A 138 6.72 -3.50 -5.30
C ALA A 138 5.27 -4.00 -5.45
N LYS A 139 4.72 -4.02 -6.66
CA LYS A 139 3.38 -4.56 -6.95
C LYS A 139 3.25 -6.03 -6.58
N LYS A 140 4.26 -6.84 -6.88
CA LYS A 140 4.29 -8.27 -6.52
C LYS A 140 4.26 -8.47 -5.01
N VAL A 141 5.09 -7.76 -4.26
CA VAL A 141 5.15 -7.87 -2.79
C VAL A 141 3.87 -7.33 -2.13
N ALA A 142 3.27 -6.29 -2.71
CA ALA A 142 2.01 -5.72 -2.23
C ALA A 142 0.82 -6.68 -2.33
N CYS A 143 0.90 -7.78 -3.10
CA CYS A 143 -0.15 -8.81 -3.20
C CYS A 143 -1.55 -8.26 -3.52
N GLY A 144 -1.66 -7.29 -4.42
CA GLY A 144 -2.93 -6.65 -4.79
C GLY A 144 -3.21 -5.33 -4.05
N ALA A 145 -2.55 -5.06 -2.93
CA ALA A 145 -2.73 -3.81 -2.18
C ALA A 145 -2.38 -2.55 -3.00
N ALA A 146 -1.50 -2.68 -4.00
CA ALA A 146 -1.18 -1.59 -4.93
C ALA A 146 -2.37 -1.15 -5.79
N GLU A 147 -3.39 -2.00 -5.96
CA GLU A 147 -4.63 -1.70 -6.68
C GLU A 147 -5.72 -1.13 -5.77
N SER A 148 -5.58 -1.32 -4.47
CA SER A 148 -6.59 -1.00 -3.47
C SER A 148 -6.29 0.26 -2.67
N VAL A 149 -5.02 0.50 -2.34
CA VAL A 149 -4.60 1.65 -1.52
C VAL A 149 -3.99 2.72 -2.42
N PRO A 150 -4.55 3.94 -2.48
CA PRO A 150 -3.95 5.05 -3.20
C PRO A 150 -2.52 5.31 -2.74
N LEU A 151 -1.55 5.27 -3.66
CA LEU A 151 -0.18 5.72 -3.43
C LEU A 151 -0.03 7.12 -4.03
N ILE A 152 0.12 8.12 -3.17
CA ILE A 152 0.17 9.53 -3.56
C ILE A 152 1.61 10.03 -3.44
N ARG A 153 2.17 10.47 -4.55
CA ARG A 153 3.53 11.02 -4.62
C ARG A 153 3.49 12.53 -4.51
N VAL A 154 4.13 13.08 -3.47
CA VAL A 154 4.12 14.51 -3.20
C VAL A 154 5.48 15.15 -3.46
N THR A 155 5.46 16.39 -3.93
CA THR A 155 6.69 17.13 -4.26
C THR A 155 7.38 17.66 -2.99
N ASN A 156 6.61 18.11 -2.01
CA ASN A 156 7.12 18.66 -0.76
C ASN A 156 6.38 18.05 0.44
N LEU A 157 6.99 17.04 1.07
CA LEU A 157 6.37 16.31 2.17
C LEU A 157 6.05 17.22 3.36
N ALA A 158 6.92 18.16 3.73
CA ALA A 158 6.67 19.08 4.84
C ALA A 158 5.46 20.01 4.58
N ARG A 159 5.30 20.47 3.33
CA ARG A 159 4.11 21.23 2.94
C ARG A 159 2.84 20.37 3.01
N THR A 160 2.93 19.12 2.55
CA THR A 160 1.82 18.18 2.63
C THR A 160 1.43 17.92 4.10
N MET A 161 2.40 17.69 4.98
CA MET A 161 2.13 17.49 6.40
C MET A 161 1.45 18.69 7.06
N ARG A 162 1.86 19.92 6.73
CA ARG A 162 1.17 21.13 7.20
C ARG A 162 -0.29 21.19 6.74
N MET A 163 -0.55 20.87 5.47
CA MET A 163 -1.91 20.80 4.94
C MET A 163 -2.73 19.72 5.69
N LEU A 164 -2.15 18.57 6.02
CA LEU A 164 -2.81 17.55 6.83
C LEU A 164 -3.16 18.05 8.23
N GLN A 165 -2.27 18.82 8.86
CA GLN A 165 -2.52 19.44 10.17
C GLN A 165 -3.65 20.49 10.12
N GLU A 166 -3.71 21.29 9.04
CA GLU A 166 -4.80 22.24 8.78
C GLU A 166 -6.16 21.52 8.65
N GLU A 167 -6.14 20.27 8.15
CA GLU A 167 -7.31 19.38 8.08
C GLU A 167 -7.56 18.59 9.40
N ASN A 168 -6.94 18.99 10.50
CA ASN A 168 -7.04 18.37 11.82
C ASN A 168 -6.61 16.89 11.85
N ILE A 169 -5.64 16.50 11.04
CA ILE A 169 -5.03 15.18 11.10
C ILE A 169 -3.85 15.21 12.05
N TRP A 170 -3.90 14.39 13.10
CA TRP A 170 -2.81 14.21 14.06
C TRP A 170 -1.70 13.38 13.44
N ILE A 171 -0.48 13.87 13.45
CA ILE A 171 0.66 13.24 12.79
C ILE A 171 1.60 12.64 13.83
N VAL A 172 1.71 11.31 13.82
CA VAL A 172 2.57 10.54 14.73
C VAL A 172 3.75 9.96 13.94
N GLY A 173 4.96 10.37 14.29
CA GLY A 173 6.19 9.92 13.66
C GLY A 173 6.93 8.88 14.53
N THR A 174 7.57 7.89 13.88
CA THR A 174 8.38 6.88 14.56
C THR A 174 9.83 7.32 14.65
N ALA A 175 10.40 7.33 15.86
CA ALA A 175 11.79 7.66 16.12
C ALA A 175 12.29 6.79 17.27
N GLY A 176 13.42 6.07 17.08
CA GLY A 176 13.92 5.12 18.06
C GLY A 176 14.32 5.76 19.40
N GLU A 177 14.66 7.06 19.37
CA GLU A 177 15.03 7.86 20.53
C GLU A 177 13.87 8.65 21.17
N ALA A 178 12.63 8.42 20.72
CA ALA A 178 11.47 9.08 21.31
C ALA A 178 11.21 8.55 22.74
N ASP A 179 10.91 9.45 23.64
CA ASP A 179 10.62 9.12 25.04
C ASP A 179 9.24 8.44 25.21
N HIS A 180 8.32 8.69 24.27
CA HIS A 180 6.97 8.13 24.28
C HIS A 180 6.95 6.77 23.57
N ALA A 181 6.50 5.74 24.24
CA ALA A 181 6.34 4.44 23.62
C ALA A 181 5.06 4.36 22.79
N LEU A 182 5.09 3.59 21.71
CA LEU A 182 3.96 3.32 20.82
C LEU A 182 2.65 3.04 21.58
N TYR A 183 2.72 2.19 22.60
CA TYR A 183 1.55 1.74 23.37
C TYR A 183 0.99 2.77 24.34
N GLN A 184 1.66 3.91 24.50
CA GLN A 184 1.21 5.05 25.33
C GLN A 184 0.55 6.15 24.47
N SER A 185 0.78 6.12 23.17
CA SER A 185 0.23 7.10 22.21
C SER A 185 -1.24 6.83 21.93
N LYS A 186 -2.02 7.92 21.78
CA LYS A 186 -3.42 7.84 21.37
C LYS A 186 -3.54 7.88 19.86
N MET A 187 -3.92 6.75 19.26
CA MET A 187 -3.98 6.55 17.81
C MET A 187 -5.40 6.43 17.27
N THR A 188 -6.31 7.24 17.78
CA THR A 188 -7.72 7.29 17.37
C THR A 188 -8.03 8.55 16.56
N GLY A 189 -9.20 8.60 15.90
CA GLY A 189 -9.63 9.77 15.15
C GLY A 189 -8.90 9.95 13.81
N ARG A 190 -8.67 11.20 13.41
CA ARG A 190 -8.01 11.58 12.15
C ARG A 190 -6.49 11.47 12.33
N LEU A 191 -5.86 10.46 11.72
CA LEU A 191 -4.49 10.05 12.03
C LEU A 191 -3.64 9.88 10.77
N ALA A 192 -2.38 10.33 10.83
CA ALA A 192 -1.32 9.96 9.91
C ALA A 192 -0.13 9.38 10.69
N LEU A 193 0.31 8.18 10.32
CA LEU A 193 1.54 7.58 10.83
C LEU A 193 2.69 7.86 9.88
N VAL A 194 3.84 8.29 10.40
CA VAL A 194 5.05 8.56 9.61
C VAL A 194 6.13 7.57 9.97
N MET A 195 6.60 6.86 8.95
CA MET A 195 7.71 5.91 9.04
C MET A 195 8.92 6.47 8.29
N GLY A 196 10.07 6.46 8.94
CA GLY A 196 11.34 6.87 8.34
C GLY A 196 12.07 5.73 7.63
N ALA A 197 13.14 6.07 6.91
CA ALA A 197 14.03 5.11 6.27
C ALA A 197 14.77 4.24 7.31
N GLU A 198 15.17 3.04 6.87
CA GLU A 198 16.04 2.17 7.69
C GLU A 198 17.40 2.85 7.95
N GLY A 199 17.82 2.84 9.21
CA GLY A 199 19.09 3.41 9.65
C GLY A 199 19.09 4.93 9.81
N GLU A 200 18.59 5.67 8.81
CA GLU A 200 18.60 7.15 8.82
C GLU A 200 17.36 7.74 9.54
N GLY A 201 16.28 6.98 9.63
CA GLY A 201 15.02 7.46 10.20
C GLY A 201 14.32 8.49 9.31
N MET A 202 13.52 9.36 9.92
CA MET A 202 12.84 10.47 9.24
C MET A 202 13.81 11.63 8.98
N ARG A 203 13.63 12.32 7.85
CA ARG A 203 14.33 13.58 7.58
C ARG A 203 13.96 14.64 8.62
N ARG A 204 14.88 15.57 8.88
CA ARG A 204 14.72 16.61 9.91
C ARG A 204 13.39 17.38 9.79
N LEU A 205 13.06 17.88 8.61
CA LEU A 205 11.82 18.62 8.40
C LEU A 205 10.56 17.74 8.58
N THR A 206 10.60 16.47 8.19
CA THR A 206 9.51 15.52 8.41
C THR A 206 9.28 15.33 9.90
N ARG A 207 10.36 15.13 10.66
CA ARG A 207 10.33 14.98 12.11
C ARG A 207 9.78 16.22 12.82
N GLU A 208 10.21 17.43 12.41
CA GLU A 208 9.75 18.71 12.98
C GLU A 208 8.25 18.98 12.73
N HIS A 209 7.66 18.36 11.72
CA HIS A 209 6.22 18.48 11.41
C HIS A 209 5.37 17.34 12.00
N CYS A 210 5.94 16.42 12.76
CA CYS A 210 5.15 15.47 13.55
C CYS A 210 4.61 16.16 14.80
N ASP A 211 3.35 15.91 15.13
CA ASP A 211 2.73 16.39 16.37
C ASP A 211 3.21 15.58 17.57
N GLU A 212 3.55 14.32 17.36
CA GLU A 212 4.07 13.41 18.36
C GLU A 212 5.15 12.51 17.75
N LEU A 213 6.16 12.18 18.55
CA LEU A 213 7.15 11.15 18.21
C LEU A 213 7.01 9.98 19.15
N ILE A 214 7.04 8.77 18.59
CA ILE A 214 6.91 7.52 19.34
C ILE A 214 8.03 6.55 19.00
N SER A 215 8.38 5.70 19.97
CA SER A 215 9.29 4.58 19.79
C SER A 215 8.61 3.24 19.94
N ILE A 216 9.03 2.23 19.19
CA ILE A 216 8.66 0.84 19.44
C ILE A 216 9.61 0.30 20.53
N PRO A 217 9.10 -0.16 21.69
CA PRO A 217 9.96 -0.70 22.75
C PRO A 217 10.76 -1.92 22.25
N MET A 218 12.08 -1.83 22.40
CA MET A 218 13.02 -2.88 21.98
C MET A 218 13.62 -3.54 23.22
N ALA A 219 13.41 -4.84 23.41
CA ALA A 219 13.90 -5.58 24.58
C ALA A 219 15.22 -6.32 24.31
N GLY A 220 15.64 -6.42 23.06
CA GLY A 220 16.82 -7.17 22.65
C GLY A 220 18.03 -6.29 22.36
N SER A 221 19.03 -6.84 21.67
CA SER A 221 20.28 -6.16 21.30
C SER A 221 20.20 -5.33 20.02
N VAL A 222 19.18 -5.56 19.18
CA VAL A 222 18.99 -4.79 17.94
C VAL A 222 18.39 -3.42 18.25
N SER A 223 18.87 -2.39 17.56
CA SER A 223 18.44 -1.00 17.78
C SER A 223 17.23 -0.59 16.92
N SER A 224 16.91 -1.35 15.89
CA SER A 224 15.81 -1.05 14.96
C SER A 224 15.21 -2.31 14.34
N LEU A 225 14.01 -2.16 13.80
CA LEU A 225 13.34 -3.15 12.99
C LEU A 225 13.37 -2.74 11.51
N ASN A 226 13.23 -3.71 10.61
CA ASN A 226 12.93 -3.41 9.22
C ASN A 226 11.69 -2.50 9.14
N VAL A 227 11.72 -1.50 8.25
CA VAL A 227 10.67 -0.47 8.17
C VAL A 227 9.29 -1.06 7.91
N SER A 228 9.16 -2.11 7.11
CA SER A 228 7.86 -2.73 6.84
C SER A 228 7.31 -3.49 8.04
N VAL A 229 8.17 -4.08 8.85
CA VAL A 229 7.81 -4.72 10.12
C VAL A 229 7.34 -3.67 11.13
N ALA A 230 8.12 -2.60 11.32
CA ALA A 230 7.77 -1.47 12.18
C ALA A 230 6.43 -0.83 11.75
N THR A 231 6.23 -0.65 10.44
CA THR A 231 4.98 -0.15 9.86
C THR A 231 3.80 -1.04 10.26
N GLY A 232 3.92 -2.36 10.12
CA GLY A 232 2.87 -3.29 10.51
C GLY A 232 2.52 -3.19 11.99
N ILE A 233 3.51 -3.14 12.88
CA ILE A 233 3.32 -3.00 14.32
C ILE A 233 2.55 -1.71 14.65
N CYS A 234 2.99 -0.56 14.10
CA CYS A 234 2.36 0.73 14.38
C CYS A 234 0.93 0.82 13.80
N LEU A 235 0.71 0.34 12.58
CA LEU A 235 -0.61 0.32 11.95
C LEU A 235 -1.60 -0.53 12.75
N PHE A 236 -1.20 -1.73 13.17
CA PHE A 236 -2.10 -2.63 13.90
C PHE A 236 -2.33 -2.23 15.35
N GLU A 237 -1.40 -1.50 15.98
CA GLU A 237 -1.71 -0.83 17.25
C GLU A 237 -2.78 0.26 17.04
N ALA A 238 -2.69 1.06 15.97
CA ALA A 238 -3.74 2.01 15.65
C ALA A 238 -5.08 1.31 15.36
N VAL A 239 -5.09 0.20 14.62
CA VAL A 239 -6.29 -0.62 14.40
C VAL A 239 -6.91 -1.08 15.71
N ARG A 240 -6.09 -1.63 16.63
CA ARG A 240 -6.55 -2.08 17.95
C ARG A 240 -7.24 -0.96 18.74
N GLN A 241 -6.74 0.27 18.64
CA GLN A 241 -7.33 1.41 19.37
C GLN A 241 -8.58 1.98 18.69
N ARG A 242 -8.77 1.71 17.40
CA ARG A 242 -9.88 2.21 16.57
C ARG A 242 -11.04 1.22 16.46
N SER A 243 -10.87 0.00 16.97
CA SER A 243 -11.84 -1.12 16.96
C SER A 243 -12.85 -1.01 18.09
#